data_17b96fca20889e490bcd9de140b07e86
#
_entry.id   17b96fca20889e490bcd9de140b07e86
#
_cell.length_a   1.000
_cell.length_b   1.000
_cell.length_c   1.000
_cell.angle_alpha   90.00
_cell.angle_beta   90.00
_cell.angle_gamma   90.00
#
_symmetry.space_group_name_H-M   'P 1'
#
loop_
_entity.id
_entity.type
_entity.pdbx_description
1 polymer ?
#
loop_
_entity_poly.entity_id
_entity_poly.type
_entity_poly.pdbx_seq_one_letter_code
_entity_poly.pdbx_strand_id
1 'polypeptide(L)'
;MTKDKKHDLIKHKKLYFLNFNHTQTMNKFYSIAAFAAICCASVSLSSCNAKSNTPQPAEKDSTSVVKTEAEPETYMTAVDRFLVEKKGSQYYKGEDSLEVVCIPCGTVVAADENDSTDIKVWGNFEVYNYLQSGDTLKTVSGGSHPGLMHVKKSNGHFEVTSFDAVEDGSNYLPSAKRIFGDKFAEFQKISSDNKKREEVRKAAIAGYAKKNGITATMYQDYGWDPVKF
;
A
#
# COMPACT_ATOMS: atom_id res chain seq x y z
N MET A 1 13.19 -9.70 -30.32
CA MET A 1 13.68 -9.18 -29.03
C MET A 1 15.00 -9.86 -28.72
N THR A 2 16.11 -9.12 -28.63
CA THR A 2 17.46 -9.67 -28.46
C THR A 2 17.65 -10.21 -27.05
N LYS A 3 18.52 -11.22 -26.88
CA LYS A 3 18.83 -11.86 -25.57
C LYS A 3 19.22 -10.84 -24.48
N ASP A 4 19.84 -9.72 -24.85
CA ASP A 4 20.27 -8.66 -23.93
C ASP A 4 19.08 -7.90 -23.32
N LYS A 5 18.03 -7.60 -24.10
CA LYS A 5 16.80 -6.97 -23.55
C LYS A 5 16.07 -7.86 -22.54
N LYS A 6 16.16 -9.19 -22.74
CA LYS A 6 15.54 -10.16 -21.82
C LYS A 6 16.29 -10.24 -20.49
N HIS A 7 17.61 -10.05 -20.51
CA HIS A 7 18.46 -10.10 -19.30
C HIS A 7 18.30 -8.84 -18.44
N ASP A 8 18.21 -7.68 -19.07
CA ASP A 8 17.96 -6.41 -18.38
C ASP A 8 16.55 -6.36 -17.78
N LEU A 9 15.54 -6.89 -18.50
CA LEU A 9 14.17 -6.98 -17.99
C LEU A 9 14.05 -7.87 -16.74
N ILE A 10 14.81 -8.99 -16.71
CA ILE A 10 14.85 -9.90 -15.55
C ILE A 10 15.56 -9.25 -14.37
N LYS A 11 16.63 -8.46 -14.61
CA LYS A 11 17.28 -7.67 -13.56
C LYS A 11 16.36 -6.61 -12.97
N HIS A 12 15.61 -5.90 -13.80
CA HIS A 12 14.63 -4.93 -13.34
C HIS A 12 13.51 -5.61 -12.51
N LYS A 13 12.99 -6.78 -12.93
CA LYS A 13 12.01 -7.53 -12.14
C LYS A 13 12.52 -7.95 -10.77
N LYS A 14 13.77 -8.42 -10.71
CA LYS A 14 14.39 -8.79 -9.43
C LYS A 14 14.56 -7.57 -8.51
N LEU A 15 14.80 -6.39 -9.08
CA LEU A 15 14.84 -5.11 -8.37
C LEU A 15 13.44 -4.69 -7.89
N TYR A 16 12.38 -4.88 -8.69
CA TYR A 16 11.00 -4.60 -8.31
C TYR A 16 10.52 -5.48 -7.15
N PHE A 17 10.86 -6.78 -7.17
CA PHE A 17 10.54 -7.70 -6.07
C PHE A 17 11.32 -7.39 -4.78
N LEU A 18 12.58 -6.93 -4.90
CA LEU A 18 13.40 -6.54 -3.74
C LEU A 18 12.95 -5.20 -3.14
N ASN A 19 12.37 -4.29 -3.94
CA ASN A 19 11.86 -3.01 -3.47
C ASN A 19 10.43 -3.10 -2.89
N PHE A 20 9.70 -4.20 -3.09
CA PHE A 20 8.39 -4.40 -2.47
C PHE A 20 8.47 -4.53 -0.94
N ASN A 21 9.65 -4.85 -0.40
CA ASN A 21 9.89 -4.92 1.04
C ASN A 21 10.14 -3.54 1.70
N HIS A 22 9.98 -2.43 0.97
CA HIS A 22 10.24 -1.12 1.54
C HIS A 22 9.02 -0.20 1.41
N THR A 23 8.37 0.01 2.53
CA THR A 23 7.58 1.18 2.94
C THR A 23 6.20 1.39 2.33
N GLN A 24 5.17 1.05 3.09
CA GLN A 24 3.84 1.64 2.95
C GLN A 24 3.66 2.82 3.91
N THR A 25 3.70 4.04 3.38
CA THR A 25 3.18 5.25 4.03
C THR A 25 1.71 5.44 3.68
N MET A 26 0.80 4.62 4.18
CA MET A 26 -0.64 4.77 3.91
C MET A 26 -1.54 4.68 5.13
N ASN A 27 -1.01 4.78 6.35
CA ASN A 27 -1.86 4.66 7.55
C ASN A 27 -1.91 5.92 8.43
N LYS A 28 -1.92 7.14 7.83
CA LYS A 28 -2.15 8.37 8.62
C LYS A 28 -3.56 8.97 8.49
N PHE A 29 -4.53 8.26 7.96
CA PHE A 29 -5.89 8.81 7.81
C PHE A 29 -6.96 8.22 8.76
N TYR A 30 -6.58 7.38 9.70
CA TYR A 30 -7.53 6.86 10.68
C TYR A 30 -7.05 7.13 12.10
N SER A 31 -7.05 8.40 12.53
CA SER A 31 -7.25 8.79 13.92
C SER A 31 -7.26 10.31 14.03
N ILE A 32 -8.39 10.94 13.80
CA ILE A 32 -8.70 12.25 14.34
C ILE A 32 -9.88 12.04 15.28
N ALA A 33 -9.57 11.67 16.51
CA ALA A 33 -10.43 11.91 17.65
C ALA A 33 -9.54 12.39 18.79
N ALA A 34 -9.61 13.70 18.98
CA ALA A 34 -9.43 14.48 20.20
C ALA A 34 -8.55 13.93 21.33
N PHE A 35 -7.45 14.63 21.62
CA PHE A 35 -7.13 15.01 23.00
C PHE A 35 -6.39 16.36 23.00
N ALA A 36 -7.15 17.39 23.41
CA ALA A 36 -6.60 18.66 23.86
C ALA A 36 -6.29 18.55 25.35
N ALA A 37 -5.06 18.84 25.77
CA ALA A 37 -4.69 19.29 27.10
C ALA A 37 -3.27 19.87 27.04
N ILE A 38 -3.15 21.16 26.98
CA ILE A 38 -2.64 22.11 27.96
C ILE A 38 -1.51 21.55 28.84
N CYS A 39 -0.32 22.16 28.73
CA CYS A 39 0.38 22.77 29.87
C CYS A 39 1.55 23.66 29.45
N CYS A 40 1.57 24.77 30.10
CA CYS A 40 2.44 25.96 29.97
C CYS A 40 3.86 25.77 30.48
N ALA A 41 4.73 26.66 29.97
CA ALA A 41 5.79 27.44 30.63
C ALA A 41 7.07 26.74 31.13
N SER A 42 8.22 27.12 30.62
CA SER A 42 9.04 28.11 31.37
C SER A 42 10.24 28.56 30.53
N VAL A 43 10.40 29.84 30.51
CA VAL A 43 11.51 30.65 29.98
C VAL A 43 12.74 30.50 30.87
N SER A 44 13.92 30.39 30.29
CA SER A 44 15.15 30.86 30.97
C SER A 44 16.14 31.35 29.93
N LEU A 45 16.29 32.66 29.93
CA LEU A 45 17.36 33.42 29.30
C LEU A 45 18.67 33.24 30.09
N SER A 46 19.76 33.03 29.40
CA SER A 46 21.06 33.51 29.88
C SER A 46 21.99 33.80 28.71
N SER A 47 22.29 35.08 28.61
CA SER A 47 23.29 35.70 27.77
C SER A 47 24.66 35.53 28.41
N CYS A 48 25.71 35.30 27.62
CA CYS A 48 27.00 35.98 27.79
C CYS A 48 27.91 35.84 26.57
N ASN A 49 28.45 36.95 26.24
CA ASN A 49 29.30 37.39 25.16
C ASN A 49 30.77 37.04 25.40
N ALA A 50 31.55 36.64 24.37
CA ALA A 50 32.96 37.06 24.22
C ALA A 50 33.52 36.69 22.84
N LYS A 51 34.24 37.65 22.28
CA LYS A 51 34.97 37.65 21.00
C LYS A 51 36.22 36.75 21.02
N SER A 52 36.63 36.14 19.89
CA SER A 52 37.77 36.57 19.06
C SER A 52 38.33 35.46 18.17
N ASN A 53 38.62 35.84 16.92
CA ASN A 53 39.69 35.43 16.01
C ASN A 53 39.66 34.08 15.29
N THR A 54 39.57 34.22 13.95
CA THR A 54 39.91 33.33 12.81
C THR A 54 41.35 32.79 12.90
N PRO A 55 41.70 31.61 12.34
CA PRO A 55 41.67 31.37 10.88
C PRO A 55 41.15 30.01 10.44
N GLN A 56 40.56 29.99 9.23
CA GLN A 56 40.29 28.80 8.37
C GLN A 56 41.61 28.19 7.87
N PRO A 57 41.79 26.89 7.62
CA PRO A 57 41.06 26.18 6.56
C PRO A 57 40.82 24.69 6.85
N ALA A 58 39.81 24.09 6.26
CA ALA A 58 39.85 22.78 5.54
C ALA A 58 38.44 22.24 5.31
N GLU A 59 38.05 22.27 4.09
CA GLU A 59 36.98 21.46 3.54
C GLU A 59 37.12 19.99 3.98
N LYS A 60 36.11 19.48 4.67
CA LYS A 60 35.82 18.06 4.73
C LYS A 60 34.39 17.89 4.25
N ASP A 61 34.32 17.44 3.01
CA ASP A 61 33.14 16.85 2.37
C ASP A 61 32.57 15.75 3.27
N SER A 62 31.54 16.10 4.02
CA SER A 62 30.76 15.14 4.80
C SER A 62 29.51 14.82 4.00
N THR A 63 29.64 13.90 3.05
CA THR A 63 28.50 13.24 2.44
C THR A 63 27.72 12.54 3.55
N SER A 64 26.71 13.23 4.11
CA SER A 64 25.75 12.63 5.02
C SER A 64 24.89 11.64 4.23
N VAL A 65 25.25 10.37 4.31
CA VAL A 65 24.39 9.26 3.90
C VAL A 65 23.17 9.33 4.79
N VAL A 66 22.09 9.90 4.28
CA VAL A 66 20.77 9.81 4.91
C VAL A 66 20.39 8.34 4.90
N LYS A 67 20.62 7.66 6.02
CA LYS A 67 20.01 6.36 6.30
C LYS A 67 18.50 6.59 6.35
N THR A 68 17.82 6.29 5.24
CA THR A 68 16.35 6.14 5.25
C THR A 68 16.05 4.91 6.10
N GLU A 69 15.65 5.10 7.34
CA GLU A 69 15.13 4.00 8.17
C GLU A 69 13.91 3.41 7.46
N ALA A 70 13.96 2.11 7.23
CA ALA A 70 12.83 1.37 6.68
C ALA A 70 11.66 1.46 7.66
N GLU A 71 10.50 1.91 7.21
CA GLU A 71 9.31 1.90 8.05
C GLU A 71 8.98 0.46 8.49
N PRO A 72 8.52 0.26 9.75
CA PRO A 72 8.22 -1.07 10.24
C PRO A 72 7.13 -1.74 9.42
N GLU A 73 7.29 -3.03 9.14
CA GLU A 73 6.29 -3.84 8.45
C GLU A 73 4.99 -3.88 9.29
N THR A 74 3.85 -3.81 8.62
CA THR A 74 2.52 -3.89 9.22
C THR A 74 1.75 -5.09 8.67
N TYR A 75 0.64 -5.48 9.30
CA TYR A 75 -0.24 -6.51 8.75
C TYR A 75 -0.78 -6.12 7.35
N MET A 76 -0.96 -4.82 7.09
CA MET A 76 -1.39 -4.36 5.76
C MET A 76 -0.34 -4.62 4.68
N THR A 77 0.95 -4.54 5.01
CA THR A 77 2.03 -4.91 4.08
C THR A 77 1.90 -6.37 3.64
N ALA A 78 1.55 -7.27 4.58
CA ALA A 78 1.32 -8.68 4.27
C ALA A 78 0.04 -8.89 3.45
N VAL A 79 -1.03 -8.16 3.76
CA VAL A 79 -2.29 -8.17 2.99
C VAL A 79 -2.03 -7.73 1.55
N ASP A 80 -1.34 -6.62 1.33
CA ASP A 80 -1.03 -6.12 0.00
C ASP A 80 -0.14 -7.09 -0.80
N ARG A 81 0.86 -7.67 -0.16
CA ARG A 81 1.72 -8.70 -0.76
C ARG A 81 0.89 -9.91 -1.19
N PHE A 82 0.00 -10.40 -0.32
CA PHE A 82 -0.90 -11.50 -0.63
C PHE A 82 -1.81 -11.19 -1.82
N LEU A 83 -2.38 -9.97 -1.87
CA LEU A 83 -3.23 -9.54 -2.98
C LEU A 83 -2.48 -9.54 -4.31
N VAL A 84 -1.26 -9.02 -4.34
CA VAL A 84 -0.43 -9.01 -5.55
C VAL A 84 -0.07 -10.43 -5.98
N GLU A 85 0.45 -11.25 -5.06
CA GLU A 85 1.00 -12.56 -5.38
C GLU A 85 -0.07 -13.62 -5.65
N LYS A 86 -1.17 -13.60 -4.89
CA LYS A 86 -2.18 -14.66 -4.93
C LYS A 86 -3.45 -14.29 -5.69
N LYS A 87 -3.75 -12.99 -5.82
CA LYS A 87 -4.96 -12.54 -6.52
C LYS A 87 -4.62 -11.83 -7.83
N GLY A 88 -3.79 -10.80 -7.80
CA GLY A 88 -3.43 -10.06 -9.02
C GLY A 88 -2.75 -10.93 -10.07
N SER A 89 -1.85 -11.82 -9.68
CA SER A 89 -1.16 -12.73 -10.60
C SER A 89 -2.06 -13.75 -11.30
N GLN A 90 -3.27 -14.00 -10.77
CA GLN A 90 -4.23 -14.94 -11.38
C GLN A 90 -4.82 -14.42 -12.69
N TYR A 91 -4.92 -13.09 -12.82
CA TYR A 91 -5.58 -12.44 -13.95
C TYR A 91 -4.65 -12.17 -15.14
N TYR A 92 -3.34 -12.32 -14.94
CA TYR A 92 -2.40 -12.01 -15.99
C TYR A 92 -1.30 -13.07 -16.07
N LYS A 93 -1.35 -13.86 -17.15
CA LYS A 93 -0.40 -14.96 -17.42
C LYS A 93 0.17 -14.80 -18.83
N GLY A 94 1.48 -15.02 -18.99
CA GLY A 94 2.15 -14.99 -20.28
C GLY A 94 3.36 -14.07 -20.33
N GLU A 95 3.93 -13.91 -21.52
CA GLU A 95 5.13 -13.08 -21.73
C GLU A 95 4.87 -11.61 -21.45
N ASP A 96 3.68 -11.09 -21.75
CA ASP A 96 3.26 -9.72 -21.51
C ASP A 96 3.06 -9.40 -20.02
N SER A 97 3.04 -10.41 -19.15
CA SER A 97 2.95 -10.22 -17.69
C SER A 97 4.12 -9.40 -17.11
N LEU A 98 5.21 -9.25 -17.88
CA LEU A 98 6.41 -8.53 -17.47
C LEU A 98 6.22 -7.01 -17.40
N GLU A 99 5.26 -6.48 -18.12
CA GLU A 99 4.97 -5.04 -18.20
C GLU A 99 3.78 -4.63 -17.32
N VAL A 100 3.12 -5.60 -16.70
CA VAL A 100 1.94 -5.35 -15.88
C VAL A 100 2.32 -4.88 -14.49
N VAL A 101 1.76 -3.75 -14.12
CA VAL A 101 1.86 -3.18 -12.77
C VAL A 101 0.63 -3.61 -11.97
N CYS A 102 0.84 -4.39 -10.90
CA CYS A 102 -0.22 -4.87 -10.04
C CYS A 102 -0.30 -4.02 -8.77
N ILE A 103 -1.41 -3.32 -8.56
CA ILE A 103 -1.61 -2.38 -7.46
C ILE A 103 -2.76 -2.86 -6.56
N PRO A 104 -2.49 -3.21 -5.28
CA PRO A 104 -3.51 -3.50 -4.30
C PRO A 104 -4.13 -2.20 -3.78
N CYS A 105 -5.45 -2.20 -3.55
CA CYS A 105 -6.19 -1.06 -3.03
C CYS A 105 -7.39 -1.51 -2.19
N GLY A 106 -7.12 -2.26 -1.13
CA GLY A 106 -8.15 -2.75 -0.23
C GLY A 106 -8.64 -1.71 0.77
N THR A 107 -9.89 -1.85 1.20
CA THR A 107 -10.47 -1.08 2.32
C THR A 107 -10.72 -2.01 3.49
N VAL A 108 -10.09 -1.72 4.63
CA VAL A 108 -10.32 -2.46 5.88
C VAL A 108 -11.66 -2.03 6.47
N VAL A 109 -12.50 -3.01 6.80
CA VAL A 109 -13.77 -2.83 7.53
C VAL A 109 -13.52 -2.87 9.03
N ALA A 110 -12.73 -3.84 9.49
CA ALA A 110 -12.33 -3.99 10.89
C ALA A 110 -11.03 -4.79 10.98
N ALA A 111 -10.29 -4.61 12.07
CA ALA A 111 -9.17 -5.46 12.42
C ALA A 111 -9.23 -5.86 13.90
N ASP A 112 -8.81 -7.07 14.22
CA ASP A 112 -8.60 -7.56 15.58
C ASP A 112 -7.13 -8.00 15.71
N GLU A 113 -6.35 -7.21 16.42
CA GLU A 113 -4.91 -7.40 16.62
C GLU A 113 -4.55 -7.96 18.01
N ASN A 114 -5.55 -8.41 18.77
CA ASN A 114 -5.33 -8.89 20.16
C ASN A 114 -4.48 -10.15 20.22
N ASP A 115 -4.54 -10.99 19.17
CA ASP A 115 -3.69 -12.19 19.04
C ASP A 115 -2.72 -12.00 17.87
N SER A 116 -1.45 -11.79 18.16
CA SER A 116 -0.41 -11.64 17.15
C SER A 116 -0.15 -12.89 16.29
N THR A 117 -0.63 -14.05 16.74
CA THR A 117 -0.54 -15.31 15.98
C THR A 117 -1.72 -15.50 15.02
N ASP A 118 -2.80 -14.72 15.19
CA ASP A 118 -4.00 -14.74 14.37
C ASP A 118 -4.69 -13.37 14.34
N ILE A 119 -4.02 -12.37 13.78
CA ILE A 119 -4.60 -11.06 13.52
C ILE A 119 -5.69 -11.22 12.46
N LYS A 120 -6.91 -10.80 12.77
CA LYS A 120 -8.06 -10.90 11.87
C LYS A 120 -8.32 -9.58 11.18
N VAL A 121 -8.33 -9.59 9.84
CA VAL A 121 -8.53 -8.39 9.03
C VAL A 121 -9.72 -8.60 8.10
N TRP A 122 -10.86 -7.97 8.43
CA TRP A 122 -12.03 -7.95 7.55
C TRP A 122 -11.91 -6.79 6.59
N GLY A 123 -12.13 -7.03 5.31
CA GLY A 123 -12.00 -5.98 4.31
C GLY A 123 -12.71 -6.26 3.00
N ASN A 124 -12.81 -5.20 2.19
CA ASN A 124 -13.06 -5.31 0.76
C ASN A 124 -11.70 -5.12 0.07
N PHE A 125 -11.05 -6.22 -0.24
CA PHE A 125 -9.71 -6.24 -0.79
C PHE A 125 -9.76 -6.19 -2.30
N GLU A 126 -9.24 -5.11 -2.88
CA GLU A 126 -9.22 -4.92 -4.32
C GLU A 126 -7.78 -4.97 -4.85
N VAL A 127 -7.63 -5.44 -6.07
CA VAL A 127 -6.36 -5.46 -6.78
C VAL A 127 -6.61 -5.20 -8.26
N TYR A 128 -5.80 -4.33 -8.85
CA TYR A 128 -5.89 -3.99 -10.27
C TYR A 128 -4.55 -4.14 -10.96
N ASN A 129 -4.59 -4.65 -12.16
CA ASN A 129 -3.45 -4.78 -13.05
C ASN A 129 -3.51 -3.72 -14.13
N TYR A 130 -2.39 -3.04 -14.36
CA TYR A 130 -2.28 -1.96 -15.31
C TYR A 130 -1.15 -2.18 -16.30
N LEU A 131 -1.33 -1.71 -17.54
CA LEU A 131 -0.25 -1.47 -18.50
C LEU A 131 -0.06 0.04 -18.64
N GLN A 132 1.19 0.50 -18.57
CA GLN A 132 1.48 1.91 -18.81
C GLN A 132 1.50 2.21 -20.32
N SER A 133 0.77 3.24 -20.70
CA SER A 133 0.71 3.78 -22.06
C SER A 133 0.85 5.31 -22.01
N GLY A 134 2.05 5.80 -22.23
CA GLY A 134 2.37 7.22 -22.05
C GLY A 134 2.23 7.64 -20.58
N ASP A 135 1.39 8.63 -20.32
CA ASP A 135 1.08 9.16 -18.99
C ASP A 135 -0.11 8.48 -18.30
N THR A 136 -0.62 7.39 -18.88
CA THR A 136 -1.84 6.71 -18.42
C THR A 136 -1.58 5.26 -18.08
N LEU A 137 -2.04 4.82 -16.91
CA LEU A 137 -2.13 3.42 -16.50
C LEU A 137 -3.47 2.83 -16.98
N LYS A 138 -3.45 2.01 -18.01
CA LYS A 138 -4.65 1.35 -18.55
C LYS A 138 -4.93 0.08 -17.77
N THR A 139 -6.12 -0.01 -17.18
CA THR A 139 -6.58 -1.21 -16.47
C THR A 139 -6.76 -2.36 -17.46
N VAL A 140 -6.06 -3.46 -17.24
CA VAL A 140 -6.16 -4.68 -18.07
C VAL A 140 -6.91 -5.80 -17.36
N SER A 141 -6.93 -5.79 -16.04
CA SER A 141 -7.73 -6.70 -15.22
C SER A 141 -7.77 -6.21 -13.77
N GLY A 142 -8.61 -6.83 -12.97
CA GLY A 142 -8.70 -6.55 -11.54
C GLY A 142 -9.91 -7.23 -10.92
N GLY A 143 -10.00 -7.14 -9.61
CA GLY A 143 -11.12 -7.72 -8.90
C GLY A 143 -11.22 -7.25 -7.47
N SER A 144 -12.43 -7.41 -6.91
CA SER A 144 -12.75 -7.20 -5.51
C SER A 144 -12.86 -8.56 -4.83
N HIS A 145 -12.20 -8.71 -3.71
CA HIS A 145 -12.12 -9.93 -2.91
C HIS A 145 -12.53 -9.62 -1.46
N PRO A 146 -13.83 -9.43 -1.17
CA PRO A 146 -14.27 -9.21 0.19
C PRO A 146 -14.08 -10.46 1.04
N GLY A 147 -13.74 -10.28 2.32
CA GLY A 147 -13.53 -11.43 3.21
C GLY A 147 -12.77 -11.11 4.48
N LEU A 148 -12.30 -12.19 5.12
CA LEU A 148 -11.49 -12.17 6.33
C LEU A 148 -10.11 -12.78 6.03
N MET A 149 -9.06 -11.99 6.18
CA MET A 149 -7.68 -12.49 6.17
C MET A 149 -7.19 -12.75 7.59
N HIS A 150 -6.53 -13.89 7.78
CA HIS A 150 -5.82 -14.25 8.99
C HIS A 150 -4.35 -13.96 8.79
N VAL A 151 -3.77 -13.12 9.65
CA VAL A 151 -2.38 -12.68 9.53
C VAL A 151 -1.62 -13.04 10.79
N LYS A 152 -0.49 -13.70 10.63
CA LYS A 152 0.42 -14.05 11.72
C LYS A 152 1.61 -13.10 11.75
N LYS A 153 1.96 -12.61 12.93
CA LYS A 153 3.21 -11.91 13.19
C LYS A 153 4.24 -12.87 13.77
N SER A 154 5.42 -12.94 13.16
CA SER A 154 6.53 -13.76 13.62
C SER A 154 7.85 -13.04 13.38
N ASN A 155 8.66 -12.84 14.43
CA ASN A 155 9.97 -12.20 14.34
C ASN A 155 9.96 -10.82 13.63
N GLY A 156 8.92 -10.03 13.86
CA GLY A 156 8.75 -8.72 13.22
C GLY A 156 8.19 -8.73 11.80
N HIS A 157 7.97 -9.92 11.21
CA HIS A 157 7.34 -10.09 9.91
C HIS A 157 5.88 -10.50 10.04
N PHE A 158 5.09 -10.08 9.04
CA PHE A 158 3.68 -10.44 8.94
C PHE A 158 3.45 -11.32 7.70
N GLU A 159 2.59 -12.34 7.85
CA GLU A 159 2.24 -13.27 6.78
C GLU A 159 0.73 -13.58 6.83
N VAL A 160 0.06 -13.54 5.66
CA VAL A 160 -1.33 -14.01 5.53
C VAL A 160 -1.30 -15.54 5.52
N THR A 161 -1.87 -16.15 6.55
CA THR A 161 -1.92 -17.61 6.73
C THR A 161 -3.13 -18.24 6.06
N SER A 162 -4.28 -17.53 6.04
CA SER A 162 -5.49 -17.96 5.35
C SER A 162 -6.36 -16.77 4.94
N PHE A 163 -7.27 -17.01 4.01
CA PHE A 163 -8.23 -16.04 3.52
C PHE A 163 -9.59 -16.68 3.30
N ASP A 164 -10.55 -16.30 4.14
CA ASP A 164 -11.95 -16.66 4.02
C ASP A 164 -12.64 -15.67 3.08
N ALA A 165 -12.68 -15.99 1.81
CA ALA A 165 -13.29 -15.14 0.80
C ALA A 165 -14.82 -15.28 0.79
N VAL A 166 -15.51 -14.15 0.55
CA VAL A 166 -16.93 -14.19 0.21
C VAL A 166 -17.10 -14.92 -1.13
N GLU A 167 -18.06 -15.83 -1.17
CA GLU A 167 -18.37 -16.62 -2.35
C GLU A 167 -19.14 -15.80 -3.40
N ASP A 168 -19.02 -16.15 -4.66
CA ASP A 168 -19.74 -15.48 -5.75
C ASP A 168 -21.17 -16.00 -5.95
N GLY A 169 -21.94 -15.27 -6.77
CA GLY A 169 -23.26 -15.68 -7.22
C GLY A 169 -24.30 -15.73 -6.10
N SER A 170 -25.11 -16.80 -6.06
CA SER A 170 -26.19 -16.96 -5.07
C SER A 170 -25.68 -17.08 -3.64
N ASN A 171 -24.44 -17.48 -3.44
CA ASN A 171 -23.81 -17.64 -2.14
C ASN A 171 -23.18 -16.34 -1.60
N TYR A 172 -23.12 -15.28 -2.38
CA TYR A 172 -22.50 -14.03 -1.99
C TYR A 172 -23.06 -13.49 -0.65
N LEU A 173 -24.36 -13.28 -0.59
CA LEU A 173 -24.98 -12.69 0.60
C LEU A 173 -24.91 -13.62 1.83
N PRO A 174 -25.22 -14.92 1.72
CA PRO A 174 -25.05 -15.86 2.85
C PRO A 174 -23.61 -15.92 3.38
N SER A 175 -22.61 -16.04 2.51
CA SER A 175 -21.22 -16.11 2.91
C SER A 175 -20.71 -14.79 3.48
N ALA A 176 -21.09 -13.64 2.90
CA ALA A 176 -20.75 -12.34 3.43
C ALA A 176 -21.29 -12.14 4.86
N LYS A 177 -22.58 -12.48 5.10
CA LYS A 177 -23.15 -12.41 6.44
C LYS A 177 -22.43 -13.32 7.44
N ARG A 178 -22.05 -14.52 7.03
CA ARG A 178 -21.31 -15.47 7.87
C ARG A 178 -19.91 -14.95 8.20
N ILE A 179 -19.16 -14.43 7.21
CA ILE A 179 -17.77 -13.99 7.37
C ILE A 179 -17.69 -12.68 8.16
N PHE A 180 -18.53 -11.71 7.85
CA PHE A 180 -18.51 -10.40 8.49
C PHE A 180 -19.27 -10.34 9.83
N GLY A 181 -20.25 -11.20 10.06
CA GLY A 181 -21.01 -11.25 11.30
C GLY A 181 -21.59 -9.89 11.70
N ASP A 182 -21.24 -9.40 12.89
CA ASP A 182 -21.63 -8.09 13.42
C ASP A 182 -21.08 -6.91 12.59
N LYS A 183 -20.06 -7.11 11.79
CA LYS A 183 -19.41 -6.12 10.92
C LYS A 183 -20.10 -6.02 9.54
N PHE A 184 -21.09 -6.87 9.28
CA PHE A 184 -21.72 -6.95 7.95
C PHE A 184 -22.36 -5.63 7.50
N ALA A 185 -23.00 -4.88 8.42
CA ALA A 185 -23.61 -3.58 8.09
C ALA A 185 -22.55 -2.55 7.64
N GLU A 186 -21.40 -2.48 8.31
CA GLU A 186 -20.31 -1.59 7.92
C GLU A 186 -19.66 -2.04 6.62
N PHE A 187 -19.49 -3.35 6.41
CA PHE A 187 -19.05 -3.89 5.13
C PHE A 187 -19.96 -3.46 3.98
N GLN A 188 -21.28 -3.57 4.13
CA GLN A 188 -22.24 -3.13 3.10
C GLN A 188 -22.12 -1.65 2.79
N LYS A 189 -22.00 -0.80 3.81
CA LYS A 189 -21.82 0.64 3.66
C LYS A 189 -20.56 0.98 2.88
N ILE A 190 -19.41 0.40 3.26
CA ILE A 190 -18.12 0.61 2.58
C ILE A 190 -18.17 0.10 1.14
N SER A 191 -18.71 -1.10 0.92
CA SER A 191 -18.76 -1.72 -0.40
C SER A 191 -19.68 -1.02 -1.38
N SER A 192 -20.74 -0.33 -0.89
CA SER A 192 -21.67 0.45 -1.70
C SER A 192 -21.20 1.89 -1.99
N ASP A 193 -20.20 2.40 -1.27
CA ASP A 193 -19.68 3.76 -1.46
C ASP A 193 -18.65 3.79 -2.61
N ASN A 194 -19.14 3.85 -3.84
CA ASN A 194 -18.31 3.90 -5.04
C ASN A 194 -17.35 5.09 -5.06
N LYS A 195 -17.79 6.26 -4.54
CA LYS A 195 -16.94 7.45 -4.48
C LYS A 195 -15.74 7.24 -3.56
N LYS A 196 -15.98 6.68 -2.38
CA LYS A 196 -14.92 6.38 -1.42
C LYS A 196 -13.95 5.33 -1.94
N ARG A 197 -14.46 4.29 -2.60
CA ARG A 197 -13.62 3.26 -3.23
C ARG A 197 -12.74 3.84 -4.33
N GLU A 198 -13.27 4.75 -5.14
CA GLU A 198 -12.47 5.46 -6.17
C GLU A 198 -11.38 6.33 -5.54
N GLU A 199 -11.67 7.05 -4.46
CA GLU A 199 -10.68 7.83 -3.72
C GLU A 199 -9.54 6.94 -3.17
N VAL A 200 -9.88 5.79 -2.58
CA VAL A 200 -8.89 4.81 -2.09
C VAL A 200 -8.04 4.28 -3.23
N ARG A 201 -8.66 3.93 -4.37
CA ARG A 201 -7.94 3.46 -5.56
C ARG A 201 -6.97 4.52 -6.10
N LYS A 202 -7.41 5.77 -6.24
CA LYS A 202 -6.54 6.89 -6.67
C LYS A 202 -5.36 7.08 -5.75
N ALA A 203 -5.59 7.07 -4.44
CA ALA A 203 -4.53 7.21 -3.46
C ALA A 203 -3.51 6.06 -3.53
N ALA A 204 -3.98 4.82 -3.70
CA ALA A 204 -3.13 3.65 -3.87
C ALA A 204 -2.27 3.74 -5.14
N ILE A 205 -2.88 4.13 -6.28
CA ILE A 205 -2.15 4.33 -7.54
C ILE A 205 -1.10 5.43 -7.40
N ALA A 206 -1.45 6.59 -6.84
CA ALA A 206 -0.54 7.72 -6.64
C ALA A 206 0.66 7.33 -5.74
N GLY A 207 0.39 6.66 -4.61
CA GLY A 207 1.41 6.15 -3.70
C GLY A 207 2.35 5.15 -4.37
N TYR A 208 1.79 4.22 -5.13
CA TYR A 208 2.55 3.21 -5.86
C TYR A 208 3.42 3.85 -6.96
N ALA A 209 2.83 4.76 -7.77
CA ALA A 209 3.53 5.46 -8.84
C ALA A 209 4.72 6.26 -8.30
N LYS A 210 4.51 7.04 -7.24
CA LYS A 210 5.56 7.80 -6.57
C LYS A 210 6.70 6.90 -6.06
N LYS A 211 6.37 5.79 -5.42
CA LYS A 211 7.34 4.86 -4.83
C LYS A 211 8.18 4.16 -5.89
N ASN A 212 7.59 3.82 -7.04
CA ASN A 212 8.22 3.02 -8.07
C ASN A 212 8.70 3.85 -9.27
N GLY A 213 8.69 5.20 -9.18
CA GLY A 213 9.17 6.07 -10.24
C GLY A 213 8.32 5.99 -11.53
N ILE A 214 7.03 5.64 -11.41
CA ILE A 214 6.10 5.61 -12.53
C ILE A 214 5.72 7.04 -12.88
N THR A 215 5.86 7.42 -14.15
CA THR A 215 5.61 8.78 -14.65
C THR A 215 4.15 9.04 -15.03
N ALA A 216 3.31 8.02 -15.01
CA ALA A 216 1.88 8.17 -15.28
C ALA A 216 1.22 9.09 -14.25
N THR A 217 0.27 9.88 -14.69
CA THR A 217 -0.53 10.81 -13.88
C THR A 217 -2.03 10.52 -13.95
N MET A 218 -2.41 9.57 -14.79
CA MET A 218 -3.79 9.16 -15.01
C MET A 218 -3.92 7.65 -15.01
N TYR A 219 -5.11 7.15 -14.68
CA TYR A 219 -5.49 5.76 -14.96
C TYR A 219 -6.77 5.74 -15.81
N GLN A 220 -7.00 4.63 -16.51
CA GLN A 220 -8.13 4.47 -17.40
C GLN A 220 -8.70 3.06 -17.32
N ASP A 221 -9.98 2.95 -17.04
CA ASP A 221 -10.73 1.71 -17.18
C ASP A 221 -11.25 1.56 -18.62
N TYR A 222 -11.45 0.32 -19.05
CA TYR A 222 -11.93 0.03 -20.41
C TYR A 222 -13.28 0.69 -20.67
N GLY A 223 -13.37 1.47 -21.75
CA GLY A 223 -14.59 2.17 -22.16
C GLY A 223 -14.88 3.48 -21.42
N TRP A 224 -13.98 3.93 -20.54
CA TRP A 224 -14.11 5.19 -19.78
C TRP A 224 -12.99 6.17 -20.12
N ASP A 225 -13.23 7.45 -19.86
CA ASP A 225 -12.20 8.47 -19.99
C ASP A 225 -11.10 8.34 -18.92
N PRO A 226 -9.86 8.75 -19.22
CA PRO A 226 -8.78 8.77 -18.24
C PRO A 226 -9.11 9.67 -17.04
N VAL A 227 -8.76 9.21 -15.86
CA VAL A 227 -8.99 9.88 -14.57
C VAL A 227 -7.65 10.19 -13.92
N LYS A 228 -7.45 11.43 -13.45
CA LYS A 228 -6.26 11.82 -12.68
C LYS A 228 -6.27 11.18 -11.28
N PHE A 229 -5.07 10.79 -10.80
CA PHE A 229 -4.85 10.31 -9.45
C PHE A 229 -3.83 11.17 -8.68
#